data_4402405cfb9c6f61cceeffec630eb2f6
#
_entry.id   4402405cfb9c6f61cceeffec630eb2f6
#
_cell.length_a   1.000
_cell.length_b   1.000
_cell.length_c   1.000
_cell.angle_alpha   90.00
_cell.angle_beta   90.00
_cell.angle_gamma   90.00
#
_symmetry.space_group_name_H-M   'P 1'
#
loop_
_entity.id
_entity.type
_entity.pdbx_description
1 polymer ?
#
loop_
_entity_poly.entity_id
_entity_poly.type
_entity_poly.pdbx_seq_one_letter_code
_entity_poly.pdbx_strand_id
1 'polypeptide(L)'
;VLEQLRALNADLVAIFNTHHHSDHVGGNSQLQQHFPSLTVYGGADDRGRIPGQSVFLNEGDRVSFGDREGQVLFVPGHTRAHIAYYFPSPTPDEPGDLFCGDTLFAGGCGRLFEGTPAQMVESLGKLRSLPDETRIWCAHEYTLKNLQFALTVDGENAELRQRWQQVREMRRRSQATIPSVLGLEKQTNPFLRWDDPSLQAAVDSTDPVRTFARLRGKKDLF
;
A
#
# COMPACT_ATOMS: atom_id res chain seq x y z
N VAL A 1 -11.20 -10.97 -12.93
CA VAL A 1 -9.89 -11.48 -13.41
C VAL A 1 -10.08 -12.32 -14.66
N LEU A 2 -10.80 -13.47 -14.59
CA LEU A 2 -10.92 -14.40 -15.72
C LEU A 2 -11.46 -13.77 -17.03
N GLU A 3 -12.47 -12.90 -16.91
CA GLU A 3 -13.01 -12.18 -18.07
C GLU A 3 -11.96 -11.29 -18.73
N GLN A 4 -11.18 -10.58 -17.91
CA GLN A 4 -10.13 -9.70 -18.40
C GLN A 4 -8.98 -10.47 -19.07
N LEU A 5 -8.57 -11.60 -18.48
CA LEU A 5 -7.56 -12.48 -19.09
C LEU A 5 -8.01 -12.99 -20.45
N ARG A 6 -9.27 -13.43 -20.56
CA ARG A 6 -9.85 -13.86 -21.84
C ARG A 6 -9.87 -12.73 -22.86
N ALA A 7 -10.28 -11.52 -22.45
CA ALA A 7 -10.32 -10.36 -23.34
C ALA A 7 -8.94 -9.96 -23.87
N LEU A 8 -7.89 -10.16 -23.05
CA LEU A 8 -6.50 -9.89 -23.39
C LEU A 8 -5.80 -11.08 -24.10
N ASN A 9 -6.47 -12.23 -24.22
CA ASN A 9 -5.85 -13.49 -24.67
C ASN A 9 -4.55 -13.80 -23.91
N ALA A 10 -4.59 -13.64 -22.58
CA ALA A 10 -3.43 -13.78 -21.67
C ALA A 10 -3.61 -14.96 -20.71
N ASP A 11 -2.50 -15.64 -20.41
CA ASP A 11 -2.43 -16.66 -19.38
C ASP A 11 -1.96 -16.09 -18.06
N LEU A 12 -2.54 -16.59 -16.95
CA LEU A 12 -2.10 -16.23 -15.62
C LEU A 12 -1.00 -17.19 -15.16
N VAL A 13 0.20 -16.67 -14.94
CA VAL A 13 1.37 -17.47 -14.54
C VAL A 13 1.76 -17.30 -13.09
N ALA A 14 1.42 -16.15 -12.47
CA ALA A 14 1.79 -15.83 -11.09
C ALA A 14 0.74 -14.98 -10.39
N ILE A 15 0.60 -15.17 -9.07
CA ILE A 15 -0.09 -14.28 -8.13
C ILE A 15 0.92 -13.82 -7.09
N PHE A 16 1.01 -12.51 -6.87
CA PHE A 16 1.82 -11.89 -5.83
C PHE A 16 0.90 -11.36 -4.73
N ASN A 17 0.71 -12.14 -3.65
CA ASN A 17 -0.08 -11.72 -2.50
C ASN A 17 0.78 -10.91 -1.52
N THR A 18 0.24 -9.81 -1.04
CA THR A 18 0.89 -8.96 -0.02
C THR A 18 0.61 -9.45 1.39
N HIS A 19 -0.57 -10.01 1.64
CA HIS A 19 -1.00 -10.57 2.93
C HIS A 19 -2.24 -11.47 2.76
N HIS A 20 -2.66 -12.12 3.83
CA HIS A 20 -3.62 -13.23 3.84
C HIS A 20 -5.10 -12.84 3.93
N HIS A 21 -5.49 -11.56 4.03
CA HIS A 21 -6.91 -11.21 4.16
C HIS A 21 -7.73 -11.69 2.97
N SER A 22 -8.98 -12.07 3.24
CA SER A 22 -9.83 -12.78 2.29
C SER A 22 -10.13 -12.02 1.00
N ASP A 23 -10.21 -10.71 1.07
CA ASP A 23 -10.39 -9.82 -0.08
C ASP A 23 -9.16 -9.72 -1.00
N HIS A 24 -7.98 -10.18 -0.51
CA HIS A 24 -6.74 -10.25 -1.30
C HIS A 24 -6.44 -11.66 -1.83
N VAL A 25 -6.83 -12.71 -1.10
CA VAL A 25 -6.48 -14.10 -1.44
C VAL A 25 -7.68 -14.96 -1.83
N GLY A 26 -8.90 -14.45 -1.68
CA GLY A 26 -10.13 -15.25 -1.87
C GLY A 26 -10.30 -15.84 -3.27
N GLY A 27 -9.65 -15.27 -4.29
CA GLY A 27 -9.67 -15.79 -5.65
C GLY A 27 -8.62 -16.86 -5.95
N ASN A 28 -7.60 -17.06 -5.10
CA ASN A 28 -6.44 -17.90 -5.41
C ASN A 28 -6.83 -19.32 -5.80
N SER A 29 -7.62 -20.02 -4.99
CA SER A 29 -8.01 -21.40 -5.24
C SER A 29 -8.79 -21.57 -6.53
N GLN A 30 -9.69 -20.63 -6.85
CA GLN A 30 -10.45 -20.66 -8.10
C GLN A 30 -9.55 -20.41 -9.31
N LEU A 31 -8.61 -19.48 -9.20
CA LEU A 31 -7.65 -19.19 -10.28
C LEU A 31 -6.73 -20.39 -10.52
N GLN A 32 -6.26 -21.07 -9.48
CA GLN A 32 -5.45 -22.29 -9.61
C GLN A 32 -6.20 -23.46 -10.28
N GLN A 33 -7.52 -23.56 -10.09
CA GLN A 33 -8.32 -24.56 -10.83
C GLN A 33 -8.35 -24.30 -12.34
N HIS A 34 -8.33 -23.02 -12.74
CA HIS A 34 -8.27 -22.64 -14.17
C HIS A 34 -6.85 -22.68 -14.75
N PHE A 35 -5.83 -22.43 -13.92
CA PHE A 35 -4.42 -22.36 -14.28
C PHE A 35 -3.60 -23.27 -13.35
N PRO A 36 -3.53 -24.59 -13.61
CA PRO A 36 -2.89 -25.55 -12.68
C PRO A 36 -1.39 -25.31 -12.43
N SER A 37 -0.69 -24.64 -13.34
CA SER A 37 0.72 -24.26 -13.24
C SER A 37 0.97 -22.92 -12.52
N LEU A 38 -0.10 -22.28 -12.05
CA LEU A 38 -0.04 -20.97 -11.41
C LEU A 38 0.82 -20.99 -10.14
N THR A 39 1.81 -20.12 -10.09
CA THR A 39 2.66 -19.91 -8.91
C THR A 39 2.06 -18.84 -8.00
N VAL A 40 1.89 -19.14 -6.72
CA VAL A 40 1.38 -18.17 -5.73
C VAL A 40 2.50 -17.79 -4.77
N TYR A 41 2.87 -16.52 -4.81
CA TYR A 41 3.86 -15.89 -3.96
C TYR A 41 3.19 -15.22 -2.75
N GLY A 42 3.86 -15.20 -1.61
CA GLY A 42 3.42 -14.47 -0.43
C GLY A 42 4.44 -14.50 0.68
N GLY A 43 4.23 -13.74 1.75
CA GLY A 43 5.13 -13.68 2.90
C GLY A 43 5.35 -15.05 3.54
N ALA A 44 6.58 -15.35 3.95
CA ALA A 44 6.92 -16.62 4.59
C ALA A 44 6.17 -16.79 5.93
N ASP A 45 5.93 -15.71 6.65
CA ASP A 45 5.22 -15.68 7.92
C ASP A 45 3.69 -15.83 7.75
N ASP A 46 3.17 -15.76 6.51
CA ASP A 46 1.77 -16.08 6.17
C ASP A 46 1.59 -17.55 5.72
N ARG A 47 2.61 -18.40 5.91
CA ARG A 47 2.53 -19.83 5.60
C ARG A 47 1.28 -20.47 6.20
N GLY A 48 0.48 -21.12 5.34
CA GLY A 48 -0.79 -21.75 5.72
C GLY A 48 -1.99 -20.79 5.83
N ARG A 49 -1.80 -19.50 5.63
CA ARG A 49 -2.85 -18.48 5.65
C ARG A 49 -3.24 -18.01 4.24
N ILE A 50 -2.35 -18.13 3.25
CA ILE A 50 -2.58 -17.80 1.85
C ILE A 50 -2.90 -19.07 1.08
N PRO A 51 -4.13 -19.22 0.52
CA PRO A 51 -4.51 -20.40 -0.26
C PRO A 51 -3.61 -20.63 -1.47
N GLY A 52 -3.08 -21.85 -1.60
CA GLY A 52 -2.25 -22.24 -2.73
C GLY A 52 -0.85 -21.65 -2.77
N GLN A 53 -0.40 -20.99 -1.70
CA GLN A 53 0.94 -20.41 -1.63
C GLN A 53 2.02 -21.49 -1.84
N SER A 54 2.85 -21.31 -2.85
CA SER A 54 3.95 -22.22 -3.22
C SER A 54 5.33 -21.58 -3.06
N VAL A 55 5.41 -20.24 -3.04
CA VAL A 55 6.67 -19.50 -2.81
C VAL A 55 6.52 -18.62 -1.58
N PHE A 56 7.48 -18.74 -0.66
CA PHE A 56 7.50 -18.12 0.66
C PHE A 56 8.62 -17.09 0.72
N LEU A 57 8.26 -15.80 0.79
CA LEU A 57 9.17 -14.68 0.63
C LEU A 57 9.49 -14.00 1.96
N ASN A 58 10.75 -13.59 2.12
CA ASN A 58 11.27 -12.85 3.26
C ASN A 58 11.74 -11.46 2.84
N GLU A 59 12.10 -10.62 3.82
CA GLU A 59 12.73 -9.31 3.58
C GLU A 59 13.95 -9.46 2.67
N GLY A 60 14.02 -8.64 1.62
CA GLY A 60 15.13 -8.58 0.69
C GLY A 60 15.13 -9.63 -0.42
N ASP A 61 14.22 -10.62 -0.37
CA ASP A 61 14.07 -11.57 -1.46
C ASP A 61 13.73 -10.87 -2.77
N ARG A 62 14.06 -11.49 -3.88
CA ARG A 62 13.81 -10.96 -5.22
C ARG A 62 12.73 -11.78 -5.93
N VAL A 63 11.93 -11.08 -6.71
CA VAL A 63 10.90 -11.67 -7.57
C VAL A 63 11.05 -11.12 -8.98
N SER A 64 10.79 -11.96 -9.98
CA SER A 64 10.85 -11.55 -11.38
C SER A 64 9.45 -11.51 -11.99
N PHE A 65 9.16 -10.49 -12.76
CA PHE A 65 7.96 -10.37 -13.56
C PHE A 65 8.33 -9.82 -14.96
N GLY A 66 8.26 -10.69 -15.96
CA GLY A 66 8.81 -10.39 -17.29
C GLY A 66 10.32 -10.14 -17.19
N ASP A 67 10.75 -9.02 -17.71
CA ASP A 67 12.14 -8.52 -17.69
C ASP A 67 12.47 -7.66 -16.44
N ARG A 68 11.49 -7.46 -15.53
CA ARG A 68 11.67 -6.64 -14.34
C ARG A 68 11.97 -7.51 -13.13
N GLU A 69 12.90 -7.04 -12.32
CA GLU A 69 13.21 -7.61 -11.01
C GLU A 69 12.71 -6.68 -9.90
N GLY A 70 11.93 -7.23 -8.97
CA GLY A 70 11.42 -6.55 -7.79
C GLY A 70 12.06 -7.07 -6.51
N GLN A 71 12.09 -6.22 -5.49
CA GLN A 71 12.52 -6.53 -4.14
C GLN A 71 11.30 -6.67 -3.22
N VAL A 72 11.35 -7.67 -2.32
CA VAL A 72 10.37 -7.85 -1.26
C VAL A 72 10.75 -6.99 -0.05
N LEU A 73 9.78 -6.24 0.46
CA LEU A 73 9.89 -5.45 1.68
C LEU A 73 8.95 -6.04 2.72
N PHE A 74 9.48 -6.46 3.87
CA PHE A 74 8.65 -6.87 5.00
C PHE A 74 8.14 -5.64 5.73
N VAL A 75 6.79 -5.49 5.77
CA VAL A 75 6.11 -4.28 6.24
C VAL A 75 4.97 -4.63 7.21
N PRO A 76 5.30 -5.20 8.38
CA PRO A 76 4.29 -5.57 9.37
C PRO A 76 3.60 -4.33 9.95
N GLY A 77 2.34 -4.52 10.38
CA GLY A 77 1.52 -3.46 10.99
C GLY A 77 0.05 -3.72 10.75
N HIS A 78 -0.40 -3.68 9.50
CA HIS A 78 -1.77 -4.07 9.13
C HIS A 78 -2.01 -5.55 9.47
N THR A 79 -1.16 -6.44 8.96
CA THR A 79 -0.99 -7.80 9.46
C THR A 79 0.45 -8.02 9.92
N ARG A 80 0.71 -9.07 10.70
CA ARG A 80 2.04 -9.39 11.21
C ARG A 80 3.03 -9.85 10.14
N ALA A 81 2.50 -10.39 9.03
CA ALA A 81 3.27 -11.04 7.95
C ALA A 81 3.20 -10.27 6.62
N HIS A 82 2.71 -9.01 6.65
CA HIS A 82 2.51 -8.22 5.45
C HIS A 82 3.84 -7.93 4.73
N ILE A 83 3.85 -8.13 3.42
CA ILE A 83 4.97 -7.77 2.54
C ILE A 83 4.50 -6.80 1.46
N ALA A 84 5.45 -6.05 0.91
CA ALA A 84 5.26 -5.23 -0.28
C ALA A 84 6.26 -5.64 -1.35
N TYR A 85 5.96 -5.34 -2.61
CA TYR A 85 6.83 -5.60 -3.75
C TYR A 85 7.24 -4.27 -4.38
N TYR A 86 8.52 -3.99 -4.40
CA TYR A 86 9.09 -2.80 -5.03
C TYR A 86 9.87 -3.19 -6.28
N PHE A 87 9.42 -2.71 -7.43
CA PHE A 87 10.12 -2.81 -8.71
C PHE A 87 10.78 -1.46 -8.97
N PRO A 88 12.11 -1.36 -8.88
CA PRO A 88 12.81 -0.11 -9.14
C PRO A 88 12.61 0.36 -10.58
N SER A 89 12.90 1.62 -10.81
CA SER A 89 12.88 2.22 -12.15
C SER A 89 13.71 1.38 -13.13
N PRO A 90 13.17 0.96 -14.27
CA PRO A 90 13.93 0.22 -15.28
C PRO A 90 14.90 1.13 -16.05
N THR A 91 14.58 2.43 -16.16
CA THR A 91 15.37 3.46 -16.85
C THR A 91 15.29 4.78 -16.08
N PRO A 92 16.22 5.73 -16.29
CA PRO A 92 16.16 7.05 -15.62
C PRO A 92 14.86 7.83 -15.87
N ASP A 93 14.16 7.57 -16.97
CA ASP A 93 12.98 8.30 -17.41
C ASP A 93 11.66 7.65 -16.95
N GLU A 94 11.71 6.46 -16.37
CA GLU A 94 10.52 5.74 -15.92
C GLU A 94 10.50 5.62 -14.39
N PRO A 95 9.34 5.81 -13.73
CA PRO A 95 9.23 5.62 -12.28
C PRO A 95 9.28 4.14 -11.88
N GLY A 96 9.71 3.87 -10.67
CA GLY A 96 9.52 2.57 -10.03
C GLY A 96 8.08 2.33 -9.64
N ASP A 97 7.75 1.07 -9.31
CA ASP A 97 6.42 0.63 -8.90
C ASP A 97 6.46 -0.04 -7.53
N LEU A 98 5.61 0.41 -6.62
CA LEU A 98 5.43 -0.18 -5.30
C LEU A 98 4.02 -0.75 -5.16
N PHE A 99 3.91 -2.07 -5.01
CA PHE A 99 2.66 -2.77 -4.67
C PHE A 99 2.66 -3.02 -3.17
N CYS A 100 1.97 -2.16 -2.42
CA CYS A 100 2.05 -2.12 -0.95
C CYS A 100 0.81 -2.68 -0.22
N GLY A 101 -0.13 -3.28 -0.94
CA GLY A 101 -1.35 -3.84 -0.34
C GLY A 101 -2.03 -2.85 0.60
N ASP A 102 -2.19 -3.27 1.86
CA ASP A 102 -2.88 -2.51 2.90
C ASP A 102 -1.94 -1.84 3.92
N THR A 103 -0.64 -1.72 3.60
CA THR A 103 0.28 -0.96 4.45
C THR A 103 0.14 0.54 4.21
N LEU A 104 0.28 0.98 2.96
CA LEU A 104 0.15 2.39 2.56
C LEU A 104 -1.04 2.54 1.60
N PHE A 105 -1.88 3.54 1.84
CA PHE A 105 -2.94 3.96 0.92
C PHE A 105 -2.71 5.38 0.44
N ALA A 106 -3.29 5.73 -0.70
CA ALA A 106 -3.34 7.11 -1.14
C ALA A 106 -4.05 7.99 -0.09
N GLY A 107 -3.30 8.93 0.50
CA GLY A 107 -3.74 9.80 1.59
C GLY A 107 -3.95 9.11 2.94
N GLY A 108 -3.51 7.88 3.13
CA GLY A 108 -3.77 7.09 4.34
C GLY A 108 -2.85 5.90 4.55
N CYS A 109 -3.19 5.06 5.52
CA CYS A 109 -2.55 3.77 5.77
C CYS A 109 -3.56 2.74 6.29
N GLY A 110 -3.18 1.46 6.32
CA GLY A 110 -4.00 0.38 6.86
C GLY A 110 -4.29 0.49 8.34
N ARG A 111 -5.38 -0.17 8.77
CA ARG A 111 -5.64 -0.43 10.20
C ARG A 111 -4.60 -1.38 10.76
N LEU A 112 -4.36 -1.26 12.07
CA LEU A 112 -3.50 -2.18 12.83
C LEU A 112 -4.36 -3.33 13.37
N PHE A 113 -4.45 -4.46 12.63
CA PHE A 113 -5.16 -5.63 13.11
C PHE A 113 -4.26 -6.57 13.93
N GLU A 114 -3.01 -6.72 13.51
CA GLU A 114 -2.09 -7.69 14.12
C GLU A 114 -0.79 -7.04 14.61
N GLY A 115 -0.48 -5.81 14.16
CA GLY A 115 0.76 -5.12 14.50
C GLY A 115 0.58 -3.96 15.46
N THR A 116 1.69 -3.30 15.77
CA THR A 116 1.78 -2.14 16.65
C THR A 116 2.03 -0.84 15.89
N PRO A 117 1.74 0.34 16.48
CA PRO A 117 2.10 1.63 15.89
C PRO A 117 3.60 1.74 15.55
N ALA A 118 4.48 1.23 16.41
CA ALA A 118 5.92 1.25 16.18
C ALA A 118 6.32 0.45 14.94
N GLN A 119 5.79 -0.76 14.78
CA GLN A 119 6.00 -1.58 13.59
C GLN A 119 5.50 -0.90 12.32
N MET A 120 4.30 -0.29 12.36
CA MET A 120 3.76 0.39 11.19
C MET A 120 4.57 1.64 10.81
N VAL A 121 5.05 2.42 11.80
CA VAL A 121 5.94 3.56 11.54
C VAL A 121 7.24 3.11 10.89
N GLU A 122 7.84 2.01 11.37
CA GLU A 122 9.03 1.42 10.74
C GLU A 122 8.74 0.97 9.31
N SER A 123 7.64 0.25 9.09
CA SER A 123 7.21 -0.23 7.78
C SER A 123 6.95 0.92 6.80
N LEU A 124 6.19 1.93 7.22
CA LEU A 124 5.95 3.13 6.42
C LEU A 124 7.24 3.94 6.21
N GLY A 125 8.18 3.92 7.15
CA GLY A 125 9.51 4.52 7.03
C GLY A 125 10.32 3.90 5.90
N LYS A 126 10.30 2.55 5.78
CA LYS A 126 10.92 1.85 4.64
C LYS A 126 10.32 2.31 3.30
N LEU A 127 8.99 2.38 3.22
CA LEU A 127 8.32 2.83 2.00
C LEU A 127 8.61 4.32 1.70
N ARG A 128 8.61 5.17 2.74
CA ARG A 128 8.93 6.60 2.64
C ARG A 128 10.35 6.85 2.13
N SER A 129 11.30 5.94 2.34
CA SER A 129 12.68 6.08 1.88
C SER A 129 12.88 5.83 0.39
N LEU A 130 11.88 5.30 -0.32
CA LEU A 130 11.94 5.08 -1.76
C LEU A 130 11.94 6.42 -2.53
N PRO A 131 12.35 6.44 -3.82
CA PRO A 131 12.35 7.62 -4.67
C PRO A 131 10.97 8.27 -4.77
N ASP A 132 10.93 9.61 -4.83
CA ASP A 132 9.70 10.39 -4.81
C ASP A 132 8.77 10.12 -6.01
N GLU A 133 9.33 9.78 -7.17
CA GLU A 133 8.60 9.43 -8.39
C GLU A 133 7.95 8.05 -8.36
N THR A 134 8.22 7.23 -7.32
CA THR A 134 7.67 5.88 -7.20
C THR A 134 6.14 5.89 -7.24
N ARG A 135 5.56 5.11 -8.14
CA ARG A 135 4.10 4.89 -8.24
C ARG A 135 3.65 3.96 -7.13
N ILE A 136 2.61 4.37 -6.41
CA ILE A 136 2.03 3.61 -5.29
C ILE A 136 0.76 2.90 -5.75
N TRP A 137 0.84 1.59 -5.90
CA TRP A 137 -0.27 0.70 -6.23
C TRP A 137 -0.80 0.07 -4.93
N CYS A 138 -1.63 0.83 -4.22
CA CYS A 138 -2.32 0.30 -3.03
C CYS A 138 -3.59 -0.47 -3.43
N ALA A 139 -4.08 -1.32 -2.52
CA ALA A 139 -5.11 -2.29 -2.87
C ALA A 139 -6.52 -1.70 -3.02
N HIS A 140 -6.83 -0.59 -2.34
CA HIS A 140 -8.19 -0.06 -2.24
C HIS A 140 -8.31 1.40 -2.65
N GLU A 141 -9.42 1.75 -3.32
CA GLU A 141 -9.77 3.12 -3.71
C GLU A 141 -10.40 3.89 -2.52
N TYR A 142 -9.59 4.16 -1.49
CA TYR A 142 -10.00 4.89 -0.29
C TYR A 142 -9.60 6.36 -0.29
N THR A 143 -8.98 6.84 -1.35
CA THR A 143 -8.30 8.14 -1.44
C THR A 143 -9.19 9.30 -1.00
N LEU A 144 -10.41 9.41 -1.53
CA LEU A 144 -11.30 10.52 -1.20
C LEU A 144 -11.59 10.59 0.31
N LYS A 145 -11.94 9.44 0.91
CA LYS A 145 -12.25 9.36 2.34
C LYS A 145 -11.00 9.59 3.21
N ASN A 146 -9.84 9.12 2.75
CA ASN A 146 -8.58 9.35 3.43
C ASN A 146 -8.20 10.83 3.47
N LEU A 147 -8.33 11.53 2.34
CA LEU A 147 -8.05 12.97 2.26
C LEU A 147 -9.07 13.81 3.06
N GLN A 148 -10.34 13.38 3.13
CA GLN A 148 -11.32 14.01 4.03
C GLN A 148 -10.87 13.96 5.50
N PHE A 149 -10.38 12.79 5.94
CA PHE A 149 -9.80 12.68 7.27
C PHE A 149 -8.53 13.54 7.41
N ALA A 150 -7.61 13.48 6.45
CA ALA A 150 -6.36 14.23 6.49
C ALA A 150 -6.61 15.73 6.71
N LEU A 151 -7.62 16.30 6.06
CA LEU A 151 -8.03 17.71 6.25
C LEU A 151 -8.49 18.03 7.68
N THR A 152 -8.95 17.06 8.46
CA THR A 152 -9.36 17.30 9.86
C THR A 152 -8.16 17.47 10.80
N VAL A 153 -6.98 17.00 10.41
CA VAL A 153 -5.76 17.04 11.22
C VAL A 153 -4.66 17.92 10.62
N ASP A 154 -4.75 18.26 9.33
CA ASP A 154 -3.76 19.05 8.58
C ASP A 154 -4.46 20.03 7.61
N GLY A 155 -5.53 20.67 8.07
CA GLY A 155 -6.39 21.53 7.24
C GLY A 155 -5.72 22.76 6.63
N GLU A 156 -4.60 23.22 7.19
CA GLU A 156 -3.85 24.36 6.65
C GLU A 156 -2.86 23.99 5.54
N ASN A 157 -2.64 22.70 5.29
CA ASN A 157 -1.79 22.21 4.22
C ASN A 157 -2.41 22.52 2.85
N ALA A 158 -1.77 23.43 2.11
CA ALA A 158 -2.28 23.89 0.81
C ALA A 158 -2.27 22.76 -0.24
N GLU A 159 -1.22 21.95 -0.24
CA GLU A 159 -1.07 20.81 -1.18
C GLU A 159 -2.16 19.76 -0.94
N LEU A 160 -2.47 19.49 0.35
CA LEU A 160 -3.53 18.57 0.73
C LEU A 160 -4.91 19.10 0.27
N ARG A 161 -5.19 20.40 0.45
CA ARG A 161 -6.44 21.01 -0.01
C ARG A 161 -6.59 20.92 -1.53
N GLN A 162 -5.52 21.21 -2.28
CA GLN A 162 -5.51 21.10 -3.74
C GLN A 162 -5.74 19.66 -4.18
N ARG A 163 -5.00 18.70 -3.60
CA ARG A 163 -5.15 17.27 -3.89
C ARG A 163 -6.58 16.79 -3.63
N TRP A 164 -7.16 17.18 -2.50
CA TRP A 164 -8.55 16.79 -2.17
C TRP A 164 -9.55 17.29 -3.22
N GLN A 165 -9.41 18.53 -3.70
CA GLN A 165 -10.28 19.07 -4.75
C GLN A 165 -10.15 18.26 -6.05
N GLN A 166 -8.92 17.95 -6.47
CA GLN A 166 -8.66 17.14 -7.67
C GLN A 166 -9.27 15.74 -7.54
N VAL A 167 -9.00 15.05 -6.44
CA VAL A 167 -9.52 13.70 -6.18
C VAL A 167 -11.04 13.69 -6.12
N ARG A 168 -11.65 14.69 -5.49
CA ARG A 168 -13.12 14.83 -5.47
C ARG A 168 -13.70 14.92 -6.87
N GLU A 169 -13.10 15.70 -7.76
CA GLU A 169 -13.55 15.83 -9.14
C GLU A 169 -13.30 14.52 -9.94
N MET A 170 -12.16 13.87 -9.78
CA MET A 170 -11.88 12.56 -10.39
C MET A 170 -12.95 11.53 -9.98
N ARG A 171 -13.24 11.42 -8.66
CA ARG A 171 -14.24 10.46 -8.15
C ARG A 171 -15.67 10.79 -8.59
N ARG A 172 -16.02 12.06 -8.81
CA ARG A 172 -17.31 12.44 -9.42
C ARG A 172 -17.45 11.93 -10.85
N ARG A 173 -16.33 11.77 -11.55
CA ARG A 173 -16.27 11.21 -12.93
C ARG A 173 -16.01 9.70 -12.94
N SER A 174 -16.07 9.02 -11.78
CA SER A 174 -15.74 7.60 -11.63
C SER A 174 -14.32 7.24 -12.09
N GLN A 175 -13.40 8.20 -12.10
CA GLN A 175 -12.00 7.98 -12.44
C GLN A 175 -11.25 7.40 -11.24
N ALA A 176 -10.33 6.46 -11.49
CA ALA A 176 -9.44 5.92 -10.47
C ALA A 176 -8.43 6.97 -10.01
N THR A 177 -8.05 6.92 -8.73
CA THR A 177 -7.01 7.80 -8.14
C THR A 177 -5.71 7.05 -7.82
N ILE A 178 -5.66 5.80 -8.19
CA ILE A 178 -4.52 4.90 -8.03
C ILE A 178 -3.98 4.56 -9.45
N PRO A 179 -2.65 4.60 -9.67
CA PRO A 179 -1.60 4.78 -8.68
C PRO A 179 -1.49 6.23 -8.18
N SER A 180 -1.08 6.38 -6.92
CA SER A 180 -0.57 7.63 -6.38
C SER A 180 0.94 7.72 -6.63
N VAL A 181 1.57 8.83 -6.22
CA VAL A 181 3.01 9.06 -6.32
C VAL A 181 3.58 9.34 -4.94
N LEU A 182 4.72 8.72 -4.60
CA LEU A 182 5.27 8.77 -3.24
C LEU A 182 5.61 10.19 -2.79
N GLY A 183 6.14 11.04 -3.65
CA GLY A 183 6.41 12.46 -3.35
C GLY A 183 5.14 13.21 -2.94
N LEU A 184 4.00 12.95 -3.61
CA LEU A 184 2.71 13.52 -3.24
C LEU A 184 2.20 12.96 -1.90
N GLU A 185 2.44 11.68 -1.62
CA GLU A 185 2.12 11.09 -0.31
C GLU A 185 2.95 11.72 0.82
N LYS A 186 4.25 11.93 0.62
CA LYS A 186 5.13 12.60 1.58
C LYS A 186 4.66 14.03 1.91
N GLN A 187 4.04 14.71 0.96
CA GLN A 187 3.54 16.09 1.13
C GLN A 187 2.17 16.15 1.80
N THR A 188 1.30 15.15 1.60
CA THR A 188 -0.13 15.26 1.91
C THR A 188 -0.71 14.15 2.78
N ASN A 189 0.00 13.03 2.94
CA ASN A 189 -0.48 11.90 3.74
C ASN A 189 -0.03 12.05 5.20
N PRO A 190 -0.93 12.25 6.17
CA PRO A 190 -0.55 12.46 7.57
C PRO A 190 0.18 11.25 8.17
N PHE A 191 -0.03 10.05 7.62
CA PHE A 191 0.60 8.81 8.10
C PHE A 191 2.02 8.60 7.56
N LEU A 192 2.53 9.46 6.68
CA LEU A 192 3.94 9.56 6.28
C LEU A 192 4.64 10.80 6.86
N ARG A 193 3.94 11.61 7.67
CA ARG A 193 4.42 12.89 8.18
C ARG A 193 4.32 12.97 9.71
N TRP A 194 4.49 11.86 10.40
CA TRP A 194 4.47 11.79 11.87
C TRP A 194 5.53 12.64 12.58
N ASP A 195 6.54 13.09 11.85
CA ASP A 195 7.62 13.99 12.28
C ASP A 195 7.36 15.47 11.95
N ASP A 196 6.24 15.79 11.31
CA ASP A 196 5.84 17.16 10.99
C ASP A 196 5.31 17.88 12.23
N PRO A 197 5.85 19.08 12.57
CA PRO A 197 5.45 19.81 13.76
C PRO A 197 3.96 20.18 13.81
N SER A 198 3.32 20.46 12.68
CA SER A 198 1.89 20.78 12.63
C SER A 198 1.02 19.58 12.99
N LEU A 199 1.36 18.40 12.48
CA LEU A 199 0.67 17.15 12.82
C LEU A 199 0.93 16.73 14.25
N GLN A 200 2.16 16.91 14.75
CA GLN A 200 2.51 16.67 16.15
C GLN A 200 1.69 17.56 17.10
N ALA A 201 1.55 18.84 16.75
CA ALA A 201 0.72 19.78 17.51
C ALA A 201 -0.78 19.40 17.44
N ALA A 202 -1.29 19.00 16.26
CA ALA A 202 -2.69 18.60 16.07
C ALA A 202 -3.12 17.38 16.92
N VAL A 203 -2.15 16.59 17.36
CA VAL A 203 -2.39 15.40 18.21
C VAL A 203 -1.68 15.48 19.57
N ASP A 204 -1.14 16.65 19.94
CA ASP A 204 -0.45 16.90 21.23
C ASP A 204 0.64 15.84 21.52
N SER A 205 1.59 15.66 20.60
CA SER A 205 2.68 14.70 20.72
C SER A 205 3.90 15.19 19.94
N THR A 206 5.10 14.96 20.46
CA THR A 206 6.38 15.19 19.77
C THR A 206 7.10 13.88 19.44
N ASP A 207 6.58 12.76 19.92
CA ASP A 207 7.11 11.43 19.63
C ASP A 207 6.48 10.88 18.33
N PRO A 208 7.26 10.47 17.33
CA PRO A 208 6.77 10.00 16.04
C PRO A 208 5.79 8.84 16.15
N VAL A 209 6.09 7.84 16.97
CA VAL A 209 5.25 6.65 17.14
C VAL A 209 3.93 7.00 17.82
N ARG A 210 3.97 7.85 18.84
CA ARG A 210 2.78 8.34 19.52
C ARG A 210 1.94 9.25 18.62
N THR A 211 2.58 10.10 17.83
CA THR A 211 1.90 10.93 16.81
C THR A 211 1.13 10.06 15.84
N PHE A 212 1.82 9.07 15.24
CA PHE A 212 1.17 8.08 14.36
C PHE A 212 0.00 7.37 15.04
N ALA A 213 0.21 6.86 16.28
CA ALA A 213 -0.80 6.12 17.03
C ALA A 213 -2.07 6.96 17.27
N ARG A 214 -1.89 8.25 17.65
CA ARG A 214 -3.01 9.17 17.86
C ARG A 214 -3.74 9.53 16.56
N LEU A 215 -3.00 9.75 15.46
CA LEU A 215 -3.58 9.95 14.12
C LEU A 215 -4.39 8.72 13.70
N ARG A 216 -3.84 7.48 13.89
CA ARG A 216 -4.53 6.25 13.54
C ARG A 216 -5.79 6.06 14.37
N GLY A 217 -5.72 6.30 15.68
CA GLY A 217 -6.89 6.25 16.57
C GLY A 217 -8.00 7.24 16.18
N LYS A 218 -7.62 8.50 15.84
CA LYS A 218 -8.60 9.48 15.31
C LYS A 218 -9.24 8.98 13.99
N LYS A 219 -8.45 8.39 13.10
CA LYS A 219 -8.94 7.84 11.82
C LYS A 219 -9.86 6.63 12.01
N ASP A 220 -9.66 5.83 13.04
CA ASP A 220 -10.50 4.66 13.33
C ASP A 220 -11.90 5.05 13.82
N LEU A 221 -12.04 6.26 14.36
CA LEU A 221 -13.31 6.84 14.83
C LEU A 221 -13.99 7.72 13.77
N PHE A 222 -13.32 8.09 12.68
CA PHE A 222 -13.79 8.91 11.56
C PHE A 222 -14.60 8.06 10.57
#